data_e23c41d8ef5d656d5c5fbffb17e711d1
#
_entry.id   e23c41d8ef5d656d5c5fbffb17e711d1
#
_cell.length_a   1.000
_cell.length_b   1.000
_cell.length_c   1.000
_cell.angle_alpha   90.00
_cell.angle_beta   90.00
_cell.angle_gamma   90.00
#
_symmetry.space_group_name_H-M   'P 1'
#
loop_
_entity.id
_entity.type
_entity.pdbx_description
1 polymer ?
#
loop_
_entity_poly.entity_id
_entity_poly.type
_entity_poly.pdbx_seq_one_letter_code
_entity_poly.pdbx_strand_id
1 'polypeptide(L)'
;MEKFDVTVIGSGPGGYVAAIRCSQLGMKVALIEKYPSLGGTCLNVGCIPSKALLDSTEHFHNAMHNFKEHGIDINTPKANIKQMIERKRGVVTATVAGIDYLMKKNKITVYRGVGSFVNNTTVEIAKADGTKEQIESVKTIIATGSKPVSLPGITTDKKRIITSTEALELQEIPKHMIIIGGGVIGLEIGSVYARLGAKVSVVEFMDSIIATMDRGLGKELQRVLKKSLGFDFYLKHKVTGVTSKGKEVTVSADNDKGEKIELKGDYCLVSVGRKPYTENLGLDKAGVKLDERGRIATDDHLKTNIDNIYAIGDVIKGAMLAHKAEEEGVFVAETMAGQKPHINYNLIPGVVYTWPEVASVGYTEEQLKEQGKKYKTGSFPFKASGRARASMDTDGFVKVLADEATDEILGVHMIGP
;
A
#
# COMPACT_ATOMS: atom_id res chain seq x y z
N MET A 1 22.72 -28.26 10.90
CA MET A 1 21.74 -27.20 10.64
C MET A 1 21.29 -26.61 11.97
N GLU A 2 21.20 -25.28 12.03
CA GLU A 2 20.59 -24.61 13.19
C GLU A 2 19.07 -24.82 13.16
N LYS A 3 18.49 -25.03 14.37
CA LYS A 3 17.06 -25.30 14.52
C LYS A 3 16.34 -24.13 15.19
N PHE A 4 15.18 -23.77 14.64
CA PHE A 4 14.28 -22.71 15.11
C PHE A 4 12.88 -23.26 15.35
N ASP A 5 12.19 -22.69 16.34
CA ASP A 5 10.77 -22.98 16.55
C ASP A 5 9.92 -22.37 15.43
N VAL A 6 10.29 -21.14 15.00
CA VAL A 6 9.61 -20.43 13.91
C VAL A 6 10.63 -19.77 12.97
N THR A 7 10.44 -19.98 11.68
CA THR A 7 11.15 -19.23 10.63
C THR A 7 10.15 -18.33 9.89
N VAL A 8 10.46 -17.05 9.77
CA VAL A 8 9.66 -16.09 9.02
C VAL A 8 10.39 -15.73 7.72
N ILE A 9 9.75 -15.92 6.57
CA ILE A 9 10.32 -15.59 5.25
C ILE A 9 9.71 -14.25 4.79
N GLY A 10 10.51 -13.19 4.82
CA GLY A 10 10.14 -11.81 4.50
C GLY A 10 9.98 -10.95 5.75
N SER A 11 10.62 -9.79 5.74
CA SER A 11 10.65 -8.82 6.85
C SER A 11 9.74 -7.61 6.65
N GLY A 12 8.71 -7.72 5.83
CA GLY A 12 7.67 -6.69 5.73
C GLY A 12 6.88 -6.55 7.04
N PRO A 13 5.88 -5.62 7.11
CA PRO A 13 5.11 -5.36 8.33
C PRO A 13 4.58 -6.63 9.00
N GLY A 14 3.93 -7.51 8.29
CA GLY A 14 3.49 -8.80 8.86
C GLY A 14 4.64 -9.66 9.36
N GLY A 15 5.76 -9.71 8.61
CA GLY A 15 6.88 -10.58 8.95
C GLY A 15 7.64 -10.14 10.20
N TYR A 16 8.02 -8.85 10.31
CA TYR A 16 8.75 -8.40 11.51
C TYR A 16 7.85 -8.40 12.76
N VAL A 17 6.55 -8.08 12.63
CA VAL A 17 5.60 -8.14 13.74
C VAL A 17 5.40 -9.59 14.21
N ALA A 18 5.18 -10.52 13.27
CA ALA A 18 5.07 -11.95 13.59
C ALA A 18 6.32 -12.46 14.30
N ALA A 19 7.52 -12.12 13.79
CA ALA A 19 8.78 -12.53 14.39
C ALA A 19 8.95 -12.01 15.83
N ILE A 20 8.63 -10.73 16.06
CA ILE A 20 8.65 -10.11 17.40
C ILE A 20 7.68 -10.83 18.33
N ARG A 21 6.42 -11.03 17.89
CA ARG A 21 5.39 -11.63 18.73
C ARG A 21 5.72 -13.09 19.07
N CYS A 22 6.18 -13.87 18.09
CA CYS A 22 6.68 -15.24 18.34
C CYS A 22 7.79 -15.27 19.42
N SER A 23 8.78 -14.37 19.28
CA SER A 23 9.86 -14.28 20.26
C SER A 23 9.38 -13.88 21.66
N GLN A 24 8.44 -12.91 21.76
CA GLN A 24 7.83 -12.51 23.03
C GLN A 24 7.05 -13.65 23.70
N LEU A 25 6.56 -14.60 22.92
CA LEU A 25 5.86 -15.81 23.39
C LEU A 25 6.84 -16.97 23.67
N GLY A 26 8.15 -16.72 23.70
CA GLY A 26 9.19 -17.65 24.10
C GLY A 26 9.74 -18.56 22.99
N MET A 27 9.37 -18.34 21.75
CA MET A 27 9.86 -19.15 20.62
C MET A 27 11.23 -18.65 20.15
N LYS A 28 12.12 -19.56 19.72
CA LYS A 28 13.36 -19.24 19.02
C LYS A 28 13.07 -18.93 17.56
N VAL A 29 13.33 -17.70 17.11
CA VAL A 29 12.87 -17.17 15.81
C VAL A 29 14.03 -16.86 14.87
N ALA A 30 13.92 -17.31 13.61
CA ALA A 30 14.69 -16.85 12.46
C ALA A 30 13.84 -15.95 11.57
N LEU A 31 14.40 -14.84 11.10
CA LEU A 31 13.80 -13.95 10.10
C LEU A 31 14.71 -13.88 8.87
N ILE A 32 14.17 -14.21 7.69
CA ILE A 32 14.93 -14.22 6.43
C ILE A 32 14.49 -13.06 5.57
N GLU A 33 15.45 -12.21 5.15
CA GLU A 33 15.18 -11.07 4.28
C GLU A 33 16.18 -11.00 3.12
N LYS A 34 15.66 -10.89 1.90
CA LYS A 34 16.47 -10.86 0.68
C LYS A 34 17.14 -9.51 0.40
N TYR A 35 16.57 -8.43 0.95
CA TYR A 35 17.11 -7.07 0.78
C TYR A 35 18.06 -6.70 1.92
N PRO A 36 18.94 -5.71 1.71
CA PRO A 36 19.87 -5.25 2.76
C PRO A 36 19.17 -4.68 3.99
N SER A 37 17.98 -4.08 3.82
CA SER A 37 17.19 -3.44 4.88
C SER A 37 15.95 -4.25 5.25
N LEU A 38 15.57 -4.22 6.53
CA LEU A 38 14.31 -4.78 7.01
C LEU A 38 13.12 -3.84 6.72
N GLY A 39 11.88 -4.31 6.99
CA GLY A 39 10.68 -3.51 6.88
C GLY A 39 9.92 -3.65 5.55
N GLY A 40 10.48 -4.39 4.59
CA GLY A 40 9.83 -4.72 3.32
C GLY A 40 9.45 -3.49 2.48
N THR A 41 8.45 -3.67 1.61
CA THR A 41 7.95 -2.62 0.72
C THR A 41 7.47 -1.38 1.48
N CYS A 42 6.67 -1.56 2.54
CA CYS A 42 6.03 -0.45 3.25
C CYS A 42 7.05 0.57 3.77
N LEU A 43 8.09 0.11 4.48
CA LEU A 43 9.07 1.00 5.10
C LEU A 43 10.07 1.58 4.10
N ASN A 44 10.46 0.81 3.08
CA ASN A 44 11.56 1.18 2.21
C ASN A 44 11.14 1.91 0.92
N VAL A 45 10.07 1.46 0.26
CA VAL A 45 9.67 1.91 -1.09
C VAL A 45 8.14 2.06 -1.24
N GLY A 46 7.41 2.21 -0.14
CA GLY A 46 5.95 2.27 -0.11
C GLY A 46 5.41 3.33 0.83
N CYS A 47 4.77 2.88 1.92
CA CYS A 47 4.00 3.73 2.84
C CYS A 47 4.83 4.87 3.44
N ILE A 48 5.95 4.54 4.08
CA ILE A 48 6.75 5.54 4.80
C ILE A 48 7.33 6.61 3.86
N PRO A 49 8.03 6.26 2.76
CA PRO A 49 8.55 7.27 1.86
C PRO A 49 7.44 8.09 1.17
N SER A 50 6.28 7.51 0.85
CA SER A 50 5.18 8.28 0.26
C SER A 50 4.61 9.29 1.24
N LYS A 51 4.38 8.91 2.51
CA LYS A 51 3.87 9.81 3.55
C LYS A 51 4.86 10.92 3.86
N ALA A 52 6.17 10.64 3.87
CA ALA A 52 7.18 11.68 4.04
C ALA A 52 7.19 12.72 2.91
N LEU A 53 6.91 12.31 1.66
CA LEU A 53 6.78 13.26 0.54
C LEU A 53 5.43 13.99 0.55
N LEU A 54 4.33 13.30 0.87
CA LEU A 54 3.02 13.91 1.02
C LEU A 54 3.05 15.04 2.04
N ASP A 55 3.62 14.80 3.22
CA ASP A 55 3.80 15.80 4.28
C ASP A 55 4.63 17.00 3.81
N SER A 56 5.81 16.76 3.23
CA SER A 56 6.66 17.85 2.72
C SER A 56 5.98 18.70 1.64
N THR A 57 5.24 18.06 0.75
CA THR A 57 4.56 18.76 -0.35
C THR A 57 3.29 19.46 0.11
N GLU A 58 2.64 18.98 1.19
CA GLU A 58 1.52 19.66 1.84
C GLU A 58 1.98 20.99 2.46
N HIS A 59 3.09 20.99 3.21
CA HIS A 59 3.68 22.23 3.73
C HIS A 59 3.99 23.22 2.61
N PHE A 60 4.55 22.76 1.50
CA PHE A 60 4.82 23.62 0.34
C PHE A 60 3.55 24.19 -0.27
N HIS A 61 2.51 23.34 -0.45
CA HIS A 61 1.22 23.76 -0.99
C HIS A 61 0.55 24.81 -0.09
N ASN A 62 0.52 24.58 1.22
CA ASN A 62 -0.03 25.52 2.20
C ASN A 62 0.73 26.85 2.21
N ALA A 63 2.04 26.83 2.09
CA ALA A 63 2.86 28.03 1.98
C ALA A 63 2.55 28.84 0.70
N MET A 64 2.24 28.15 -0.41
CA MET A 64 1.90 28.81 -1.69
C MET A 64 0.48 29.39 -1.73
N HIS A 65 -0.48 28.75 -1.05
CA HIS A 65 -1.90 29.04 -1.27
C HIS A 65 -2.66 29.50 -0.02
N ASN A 66 -2.29 29.01 1.18
CA ASN A 66 -3.13 29.18 2.36
C ASN A 66 -2.54 30.19 3.38
N PHE A 67 -1.22 30.30 3.52
CA PHE A 67 -0.58 31.10 4.58
C PHE A 67 -0.99 32.56 4.54
N LYS A 68 -1.18 33.15 3.36
CA LYS A 68 -1.63 34.54 3.22
C LYS A 68 -3.00 34.80 3.86
N GLU A 69 -3.92 33.84 3.74
CA GLU A 69 -5.25 33.93 4.36
C GLU A 69 -5.19 33.83 5.88
N HIS A 70 -4.17 33.14 6.42
CA HIS A 70 -3.87 33.10 7.85
C HIS A 70 -3.15 34.36 8.38
N GLY A 71 -2.87 35.35 7.52
CA GLY A 71 -2.09 36.52 7.89
C GLY A 71 -0.59 36.26 8.04
N ILE A 72 -0.07 35.22 7.40
CA ILE A 72 1.34 34.85 7.40
C ILE A 72 1.95 35.26 6.04
N ASP A 73 2.71 36.36 6.04
CA ASP A 73 3.43 36.83 4.87
C ASP A 73 4.77 36.11 4.74
N ILE A 74 4.96 35.46 3.59
CA ILE A 74 6.21 34.81 3.22
C ILE A 74 6.63 35.22 1.82
N ASN A 75 7.93 35.27 1.54
CA ASN A 75 8.42 35.36 0.18
C ASN A 75 8.02 34.11 -0.59
N THR A 76 7.82 34.20 -1.91
CA THR A 76 7.43 33.07 -2.77
C THR A 76 8.33 31.87 -2.52
N PRO A 77 7.82 30.78 -1.91
CA PRO A 77 8.62 29.59 -1.62
C PRO A 77 9.01 28.87 -2.90
N LYS A 78 10.16 28.22 -2.88
CA LYS A 78 10.63 27.39 -3.99
C LYS A 78 10.77 25.95 -3.52
N ALA A 79 10.21 25.02 -4.26
CA ALA A 79 10.36 23.60 -3.97
C ALA A 79 11.81 23.15 -4.24
N ASN A 80 12.42 22.48 -3.27
CA ASN A 80 13.71 21.80 -3.43
C ASN A 80 13.47 20.28 -3.37
N ILE A 81 13.17 19.69 -4.51
CA ILE A 81 12.84 18.25 -4.60
C ILE A 81 13.99 17.38 -4.09
N LYS A 82 15.24 17.76 -4.33
CA LYS A 82 16.40 16.99 -3.87
C LYS A 82 16.44 16.91 -2.34
N GLN A 83 16.19 18.05 -1.67
CA GLN A 83 16.13 18.10 -0.20
C GLN A 83 14.92 17.31 0.34
N MET A 84 13.76 17.34 -0.35
CA MET A 84 12.59 16.52 0.03
C MET A 84 12.90 15.02 -0.07
N ILE A 85 13.59 14.61 -1.14
CA ILE A 85 14.03 13.22 -1.32
C ILE A 85 15.04 12.83 -0.23
N GLU A 86 15.97 13.70 0.11
CA GLU A 86 16.95 13.42 1.18
C GLU A 86 16.28 13.33 2.55
N ARG A 87 15.36 14.23 2.89
CA ARG A 87 14.52 14.13 4.10
C ARG A 87 13.77 12.79 4.14
N LYS A 88 13.11 12.42 3.05
CA LYS A 88 12.40 11.14 2.93
C LYS A 88 13.34 9.95 3.20
N ARG A 89 14.55 9.95 2.63
CA ARG A 89 15.56 8.90 2.88
C ARG A 89 15.96 8.83 4.35
N GLY A 90 16.15 9.99 4.99
CA GLY A 90 16.43 10.07 6.43
C GLY A 90 15.32 9.44 7.28
N VAL A 91 14.04 9.70 6.96
CA VAL A 91 12.90 9.09 7.63
C VAL A 91 12.90 7.56 7.46
N VAL A 92 13.14 7.07 6.24
CA VAL A 92 13.23 5.62 5.96
C VAL A 92 14.37 4.99 6.77
N THR A 93 15.57 5.59 6.73
CA THR A 93 16.73 5.08 7.46
C THR A 93 16.47 4.99 8.96
N ALA A 94 15.90 6.04 9.57
CA ALA A 94 15.57 6.05 10.99
C ALA A 94 14.54 4.97 11.36
N THR A 95 13.51 4.80 10.52
CA THR A 95 12.47 3.80 10.73
C THR A 95 13.03 2.37 10.63
N VAL A 96 13.83 2.09 9.61
CA VAL A 96 14.49 0.78 9.42
C VAL A 96 15.44 0.46 10.57
N ALA A 97 16.23 1.43 11.04
CA ALA A 97 17.10 1.24 12.21
C ALA A 97 16.32 0.87 13.47
N GLY A 98 15.10 1.39 13.62
CA GLY A 98 14.17 0.98 14.68
C GLY A 98 13.79 -0.50 14.59
N ILE A 99 13.55 -1.03 13.40
CA ILE A 99 13.26 -2.47 13.21
C ILE A 99 14.49 -3.32 13.53
N ASP A 100 15.69 -2.92 13.06
CA ASP A 100 16.93 -3.63 13.40
C ASP A 100 17.16 -3.69 14.92
N TYR A 101 16.89 -2.58 15.63
CA TYR A 101 16.92 -2.55 17.09
C TYR A 101 15.92 -3.53 17.72
N LEU A 102 14.68 -3.58 17.22
CA LEU A 102 13.65 -4.48 17.73
C LEU A 102 14.02 -5.95 17.50
N MET A 103 14.64 -6.30 16.37
CA MET A 103 15.14 -7.67 16.14
C MET A 103 16.18 -8.06 17.19
N LYS A 104 17.16 -7.19 17.45
CA LYS A 104 18.19 -7.42 18.46
C LYS A 104 17.60 -7.53 19.88
N LYS A 105 16.70 -6.59 20.24
CA LYS A 105 16.03 -6.57 21.56
C LYS A 105 15.26 -7.86 21.83
N ASN A 106 14.60 -8.40 20.80
CA ASN A 106 13.83 -9.65 20.90
C ASN A 106 14.66 -10.89 20.55
N LYS A 107 16.01 -10.79 20.42
CA LYS A 107 16.91 -11.92 20.16
C LYS A 107 16.54 -12.74 18.92
N ILE A 108 15.99 -12.09 17.89
CA ILE A 108 15.63 -12.71 16.61
C ILE A 108 16.88 -12.85 15.75
N THR A 109 17.17 -14.06 15.26
CA THR A 109 18.26 -14.30 14.32
C THR A 109 17.86 -13.85 12.93
N VAL A 110 18.55 -12.84 12.38
CA VAL A 110 18.25 -12.31 11.05
C VAL A 110 19.22 -12.86 10.02
N TYR A 111 18.69 -13.53 9.00
CA TYR A 111 19.43 -14.03 7.85
C TYR A 111 19.22 -13.11 6.64
N ARG A 112 20.33 -12.70 6.01
CA ARG A 112 20.30 -11.92 4.77
C ARG A 112 20.47 -12.83 3.57
N GLY A 113 19.42 -12.98 2.76
CA GLY A 113 19.42 -13.85 1.58
C GLY A 113 18.01 -14.21 1.14
N VAL A 114 17.93 -14.91 0.03
CA VAL A 114 16.67 -15.43 -0.52
C VAL A 114 16.34 -16.74 0.18
N GLY A 115 15.25 -16.75 0.94
CA GLY A 115 14.72 -17.97 1.59
C GLY A 115 13.89 -18.80 0.62
N SER A 116 14.13 -20.11 0.56
CA SER A 116 13.32 -21.03 -0.22
C SER A 116 13.21 -22.40 0.49
N PHE A 117 12.10 -23.06 0.33
CA PHE A 117 11.90 -24.40 0.88
C PHE A 117 12.73 -25.44 0.15
N VAL A 118 13.38 -26.31 0.92
CA VAL A 118 13.98 -27.58 0.46
C VAL A 118 12.97 -28.71 0.65
N ASN A 119 12.23 -28.65 1.75
CA ASN A 119 11.07 -29.46 2.10
C ASN A 119 10.22 -28.69 3.13
N ASN A 120 9.20 -29.29 3.72
CA ASN A 120 8.29 -28.62 4.65
C ASN A 120 8.90 -28.24 6.01
N THR A 121 10.11 -28.67 6.33
CA THR A 121 10.81 -28.34 7.59
C THR A 121 12.18 -27.71 7.40
N THR A 122 12.70 -27.66 6.16
CA THR A 122 14.03 -27.14 5.86
C THR A 122 13.93 -25.96 4.91
N VAL A 123 14.54 -24.84 5.30
CA VAL A 123 14.62 -23.63 4.48
C VAL A 123 16.09 -23.38 4.11
N GLU A 124 16.36 -23.20 2.82
CA GLU A 124 17.66 -22.78 2.28
C GLU A 124 17.69 -21.26 2.15
N ILE A 125 18.78 -20.64 2.55
CA ILE A 125 19.05 -19.22 2.43
C ILE A 125 20.18 -19.04 1.42
N ALA A 126 19.87 -18.51 0.24
CA ALA A 126 20.87 -18.15 -0.76
C ALA A 126 21.36 -16.71 -0.52
N LYS A 127 22.62 -16.56 -0.13
CA LYS A 127 23.24 -15.25 0.16
C LYS A 127 23.72 -14.54 -1.10
N ALA A 128 23.95 -13.24 -1.02
CA ALA A 128 24.39 -12.43 -2.16
C ALA A 128 25.77 -12.78 -2.70
N ASP A 129 26.63 -13.39 -1.88
CA ASP A 129 27.95 -13.90 -2.25
C ASP A 129 27.92 -15.27 -2.97
N GLY A 130 26.71 -15.82 -3.21
CA GLY A 130 26.48 -17.11 -3.82
C GLY A 130 26.55 -18.30 -2.86
N THR A 131 26.91 -18.09 -1.59
CA THR A 131 26.89 -19.15 -0.58
C THR A 131 25.45 -19.50 -0.18
N LYS A 132 25.25 -20.74 0.25
CA LYS A 132 23.97 -21.26 0.70
C LYS A 132 24.09 -21.82 2.11
N GLU A 133 23.08 -21.55 2.89
CA GLU A 133 22.95 -22.06 4.25
C GLU A 133 21.57 -22.67 4.43
N GLN A 134 21.45 -23.74 5.21
CA GLN A 134 20.16 -24.37 5.49
C GLN A 134 19.89 -24.35 6.99
N ILE A 135 18.65 -24.07 7.33
CA ILE A 135 18.13 -24.09 8.70
C ILE A 135 16.94 -25.04 8.80
N GLU A 136 16.75 -25.63 9.98
CA GLU A 136 15.58 -26.43 10.29
C GLU A 136 14.53 -25.57 11.03
N SER A 137 13.27 -25.70 10.66
CA SER A 137 12.16 -24.94 11.23
C SER A 137 11.05 -25.87 11.67
N VAL A 138 10.59 -25.74 12.91
CA VAL A 138 9.42 -26.47 13.39
C VAL A 138 8.15 -25.93 12.71
N LYS A 139 8.02 -24.59 12.62
CA LYS A 139 6.92 -23.91 11.91
C LYS A 139 7.49 -22.79 11.03
N THR A 140 6.88 -22.56 9.88
CA THR A 140 7.31 -21.49 8.97
C THR A 140 6.15 -20.54 8.67
N ILE A 141 6.42 -19.22 8.66
CA ILE A 141 5.49 -18.18 8.26
C ILE A 141 6.00 -17.57 6.94
N ILE A 142 5.19 -17.64 5.89
CA ILE A 142 5.46 -16.99 4.61
C ILE A 142 4.86 -15.58 4.65
N ALA A 143 5.72 -14.56 4.66
CA ALA A 143 5.37 -13.14 4.73
C ALA A 143 6.04 -12.33 3.59
N THR A 144 6.13 -12.93 2.41
CA THR A 144 6.89 -12.41 1.27
C THR A 144 6.22 -11.24 0.56
N GLY A 145 4.97 -10.92 0.93
CA GLY A 145 4.26 -9.74 0.47
C GLY A 145 3.87 -9.78 -1.01
N SER A 146 4.02 -8.65 -1.68
CA SER A 146 3.56 -8.45 -3.04
C SER A 146 4.56 -7.64 -3.88
N LYS A 147 4.34 -7.60 -5.21
CA LYS A 147 5.06 -6.77 -6.17
C LYS A 147 4.09 -6.04 -7.11
N PRO A 148 4.48 -4.92 -7.74
CA PRO A 148 3.64 -4.24 -8.72
C PRO A 148 3.17 -5.18 -9.84
N VAL A 149 1.93 -4.99 -10.29
CA VAL A 149 1.41 -5.67 -11.48
C VAL A 149 2.02 -5.05 -12.72
N SER A 150 2.45 -5.89 -13.66
CA SER A 150 2.82 -5.48 -15.02
C SER A 150 1.60 -5.60 -15.92
N LEU A 151 1.29 -4.57 -16.69
CA LEU A 151 0.24 -4.64 -17.71
C LEU A 151 0.79 -5.36 -18.95
N PRO A 152 0.01 -6.26 -19.58
CA PRO A 152 0.40 -6.87 -20.84
C PRO A 152 0.71 -5.80 -21.91
N GLY A 153 1.84 -5.96 -22.60
CA GLY A 153 2.27 -5.01 -23.63
C GLY A 153 2.87 -3.68 -23.11
N ILE A 154 2.94 -3.45 -21.80
CA ILE A 154 3.55 -2.25 -21.22
C ILE A 154 4.77 -2.67 -20.40
N THR A 155 5.95 -2.26 -20.85
CA THR A 155 7.20 -2.51 -20.14
C THR A 155 7.65 -1.24 -19.42
N THR A 156 7.86 -1.34 -18.12
CA THR A 156 8.47 -0.25 -17.34
C THR A 156 9.96 -0.18 -17.64
N ASP A 157 10.46 0.96 -18.10
CA ASP A 157 11.86 1.21 -18.39
C ASP A 157 12.63 1.74 -17.18
N LYS A 158 11.93 1.98 -16.06
CA LYS A 158 12.44 2.57 -14.80
C LYS A 158 13.05 3.96 -14.98
N LYS A 159 12.82 4.61 -16.10
CA LYS A 159 13.33 5.95 -16.43
C LYS A 159 12.21 6.93 -16.69
N ARG A 160 11.29 6.61 -17.60
CA ARG A 160 10.14 7.43 -18.00
C ARG A 160 8.81 6.70 -17.82
N ILE A 161 8.80 5.38 -18.03
CA ILE A 161 7.67 4.50 -17.69
C ILE A 161 8.05 3.80 -16.39
N ILE A 162 7.51 4.28 -15.28
CA ILE A 162 7.97 4.00 -13.92
C ILE A 162 6.88 3.36 -13.06
N THR A 163 7.29 2.72 -11.99
CA THR A 163 6.41 2.30 -10.89
C THR A 163 6.49 3.29 -9.73
N SER A 164 5.74 3.01 -8.65
CA SER A 164 5.81 3.80 -7.42
C SER A 164 7.22 3.88 -6.83
N THR A 165 8.03 2.83 -7.00
CA THR A 165 9.41 2.78 -6.48
C THR A 165 10.27 3.88 -7.09
N GLU A 166 10.28 4.01 -8.40
CA GLU A 166 11.05 5.02 -9.10
C GLU A 166 10.42 6.41 -8.91
N ALA A 167 9.08 6.50 -8.87
CA ALA A 167 8.39 7.76 -8.65
C ALA A 167 8.73 8.41 -7.29
N LEU A 168 9.00 7.62 -6.26
CA LEU A 168 9.45 8.10 -4.94
C LEU A 168 10.91 8.58 -4.92
N GLU A 169 11.66 8.45 -6.01
CA GLU A 169 13.08 8.80 -6.11
C GLU A 169 13.38 9.85 -7.20
N LEU A 170 12.36 10.42 -7.85
CA LEU A 170 12.58 11.42 -8.90
C LEU A 170 13.32 12.64 -8.37
N GLN A 171 14.42 13.03 -9.05
CA GLN A 171 15.26 14.18 -8.69
C GLN A 171 14.82 15.47 -9.41
N GLU A 172 13.79 15.40 -10.21
CA GLU A 172 13.18 16.52 -10.93
C GLU A 172 11.65 16.48 -10.75
N ILE A 173 11.01 17.63 -10.82
CA ILE A 173 9.56 17.74 -10.81
C ILE A 173 9.08 17.53 -12.24
N PRO A 174 8.21 16.53 -12.52
CA PRO A 174 7.62 16.35 -13.82
C PRO A 174 6.86 17.60 -14.29
N LYS A 175 6.88 17.89 -15.57
CA LYS A 175 5.96 18.89 -16.14
C LYS A 175 4.55 18.31 -16.29
N HIS A 176 4.48 17.05 -16.77
CA HIS A 176 3.22 16.32 -16.89
C HIS A 176 3.44 14.84 -16.56
N MET A 177 2.84 14.38 -15.48
CA MET A 177 2.81 12.97 -15.09
C MET A 177 1.47 12.35 -15.52
N ILE A 178 1.56 11.28 -16.32
CA ILE A 178 0.39 10.47 -16.69
C ILE A 178 0.39 9.25 -15.76
N ILE A 179 -0.73 9.00 -15.11
CA ILE A 179 -0.90 7.90 -14.15
C ILE A 179 -1.87 6.88 -14.73
N ILE A 180 -1.44 5.63 -14.80
CA ILE A 180 -2.30 4.51 -15.15
C ILE A 180 -2.74 3.83 -13.87
N GLY A 181 -4.05 3.95 -13.57
CA GLY A 181 -4.69 3.45 -12.35
C GLY A 181 -5.05 4.54 -11.34
N GLY A 182 -6.34 4.72 -11.09
CA GLY A 182 -6.94 5.67 -10.13
C GLY A 182 -7.05 5.12 -8.70
N GLY A 183 -6.17 4.17 -8.32
CA GLY A 183 -6.08 3.63 -6.97
C GLY A 183 -5.24 4.51 -6.03
N VAL A 184 -5.14 4.06 -4.77
CA VAL A 184 -4.47 4.80 -3.67
C VAL A 184 -3.07 5.26 -4.06
N ILE A 185 -2.23 4.36 -4.57
CA ILE A 185 -0.82 4.65 -4.90
C ILE A 185 -0.70 5.75 -5.96
N GLY A 186 -1.50 5.65 -7.03
CA GLY A 186 -1.48 6.64 -8.12
C GLY A 186 -1.92 8.02 -7.65
N LEU A 187 -2.98 8.08 -6.84
CA LEU A 187 -3.52 9.36 -6.36
C LEU A 187 -2.60 10.02 -5.32
N GLU A 188 -2.00 9.25 -4.42
CA GLU A 188 -1.03 9.79 -3.44
C GLU A 188 0.21 10.35 -4.13
N ILE A 189 0.84 9.59 -5.03
CA ILE A 189 2.04 10.05 -5.76
C ILE A 189 1.67 11.20 -6.71
N GLY A 190 0.52 11.12 -7.38
CA GLY A 190 0.01 12.21 -8.19
C GLY A 190 -0.16 13.51 -7.40
N SER A 191 -0.68 13.41 -6.16
CA SER A 191 -0.84 14.56 -5.26
C SER A 191 0.50 15.17 -4.87
N VAL A 192 1.53 14.35 -4.58
CA VAL A 192 2.89 14.84 -4.32
C VAL A 192 3.37 15.76 -5.45
N TYR A 193 3.29 15.29 -6.69
CA TYR A 193 3.82 16.04 -7.84
C TYR A 193 2.90 17.20 -8.28
N ALA A 194 1.58 17.04 -8.16
CA ALA A 194 0.65 18.13 -8.44
C ALA A 194 0.86 19.33 -7.49
N ARG A 195 1.06 19.09 -6.20
CA ARG A 195 1.39 20.13 -5.21
C ARG A 195 2.70 20.86 -5.54
N LEU A 196 3.62 20.20 -6.23
CA LEU A 196 4.87 20.78 -6.72
C LEU A 196 4.75 21.49 -8.08
N GLY A 197 3.54 21.53 -8.68
CA GLY A 197 3.25 22.22 -9.93
C GLY A 197 3.23 21.32 -11.17
N ALA A 198 3.33 20.01 -11.04
CA ALA A 198 3.16 19.11 -12.17
C ALA A 198 1.70 19.04 -12.63
N LYS A 199 1.46 19.02 -13.94
CA LYS A 199 0.19 18.56 -14.48
C LYS A 199 0.05 17.06 -14.21
N VAL A 200 -1.15 16.58 -13.79
CA VAL A 200 -1.42 15.17 -13.53
C VAL A 200 -2.66 14.73 -14.30
N SER A 201 -2.51 13.66 -15.10
CA SER A 201 -3.63 13.02 -15.81
C SER A 201 -3.72 11.57 -15.39
N VAL A 202 -4.89 11.15 -14.91
CA VAL A 202 -5.16 9.78 -14.43
C VAL A 202 -6.02 9.05 -15.45
N VAL A 203 -5.53 7.91 -15.96
CA VAL A 203 -6.27 7.01 -16.84
C VAL A 203 -6.70 5.79 -16.01
N GLU A 204 -8.02 5.62 -15.84
CA GLU A 204 -8.60 4.57 -15.01
C GLU A 204 -9.59 3.74 -15.82
N PHE A 205 -9.45 2.42 -15.72
CA PHE A 205 -10.34 1.46 -16.40
C PHE A 205 -11.75 1.43 -15.81
N MET A 206 -11.84 1.59 -14.48
CA MET A 206 -13.12 1.62 -13.79
C MET A 206 -13.87 2.94 -14.00
N ASP A 207 -15.13 2.98 -13.60
CA ASP A 207 -15.98 4.18 -13.65
C ASP A 207 -15.77 5.13 -12.46
N SER A 208 -14.88 4.80 -11.54
CA SER A 208 -14.57 5.56 -10.32
C SER A 208 -13.11 5.37 -9.91
N ILE A 209 -12.53 6.39 -9.29
CA ILE A 209 -11.27 6.26 -8.57
C ILE A 209 -11.52 5.56 -7.22
N ILE A 210 -10.48 5.01 -6.59
CA ILE A 210 -10.54 4.26 -5.32
C ILE A 210 -11.74 3.30 -5.26
N ALA A 211 -11.99 2.57 -6.35
CA ALA A 211 -13.19 1.77 -6.57
C ALA A 211 -13.46 0.65 -5.52
N THR A 212 -12.50 0.37 -4.65
CA THR A 212 -12.62 -0.57 -3.53
C THR A 212 -13.23 0.06 -2.27
N MET A 213 -13.40 1.38 -2.23
CA MET A 213 -14.03 2.13 -1.16
C MET A 213 -15.47 2.52 -1.52
N ASP A 214 -16.22 3.09 -0.55
CA ASP A 214 -17.56 3.62 -0.78
C ASP A 214 -17.54 4.64 -1.95
N ARG A 215 -18.48 4.54 -2.88
CA ARG A 215 -18.51 5.37 -4.10
C ARG A 215 -18.65 6.86 -3.82
N GLY A 216 -19.28 7.22 -2.70
CA GLY A 216 -19.37 8.63 -2.27
C GLY A 216 -18.00 9.24 -2.01
N LEU A 217 -17.08 8.47 -1.42
CA LEU A 217 -15.70 8.90 -1.19
C LEU A 217 -14.94 9.13 -2.50
N GLY A 218 -15.02 8.17 -3.44
CA GLY A 218 -14.36 8.29 -4.74
C GLY A 218 -14.83 9.52 -5.53
N LYS A 219 -16.15 9.76 -5.54
CA LYS A 219 -16.75 10.93 -6.21
C LYS A 219 -16.29 12.26 -5.60
N GLU A 220 -16.28 12.34 -4.27
CA GLU A 220 -15.86 13.56 -3.57
C GLU A 220 -14.36 13.80 -3.72
N LEU A 221 -13.53 12.79 -3.56
CA LEU A 221 -12.08 12.90 -3.76
C LEU A 221 -11.75 13.36 -5.19
N GLN A 222 -12.39 12.77 -6.20
CA GLN A 222 -12.23 13.19 -7.60
C GLN A 222 -12.56 14.66 -7.80
N ARG A 223 -13.68 15.12 -7.21
CA ARG A 223 -14.11 16.54 -7.26
C ARG A 223 -13.05 17.46 -6.65
N VAL A 224 -12.54 17.10 -5.46
CA VAL A 224 -11.57 17.93 -4.75
C VAL A 224 -10.22 17.95 -5.48
N LEU A 225 -9.67 16.80 -5.88
CA LEU A 225 -8.40 16.76 -6.61
C LEU A 225 -8.45 17.52 -7.93
N LYS A 226 -9.57 17.47 -8.65
CA LYS A 226 -9.78 18.26 -9.86
C LYS A 226 -9.80 19.76 -9.56
N LYS A 227 -10.51 20.17 -8.50
CA LYS A 227 -10.68 21.59 -8.12
C LYS A 227 -9.39 22.19 -7.57
N SER A 228 -8.72 21.51 -6.63
CA SER A 228 -7.61 22.05 -5.85
C SER A 228 -6.23 21.80 -6.47
N LEU A 229 -6.04 20.66 -7.15
CA LEU A 229 -4.76 20.27 -7.72
C LEU A 229 -4.77 20.13 -9.25
N GLY A 230 -5.89 20.45 -9.92
CA GLY A 230 -5.98 20.44 -11.38
C GLY A 230 -5.82 19.06 -12.03
N PHE A 231 -6.18 17.98 -11.33
CA PHE A 231 -6.14 16.66 -11.93
C PHE A 231 -7.09 16.53 -13.11
N ASP A 232 -6.63 15.88 -14.19
CA ASP A 232 -7.47 15.39 -15.28
C ASP A 232 -7.78 13.91 -15.06
N PHE A 233 -9.04 13.50 -15.15
CA PHE A 233 -9.46 12.11 -14.99
C PHE A 233 -10.09 11.56 -16.25
N TYR A 234 -9.56 10.46 -16.75
CA TYR A 234 -10.06 9.67 -17.88
C TYR A 234 -10.57 8.33 -17.33
N LEU A 235 -11.81 8.31 -16.83
CA LEU A 235 -12.46 7.11 -16.30
C LEU A 235 -13.03 6.27 -17.44
N LYS A 236 -13.21 4.95 -17.22
CA LYS A 236 -13.65 3.98 -18.22
C LYS A 236 -12.74 3.91 -19.45
N HIS A 237 -11.45 4.18 -19.26
CA HIS A 237 -10.46 4.12 -20.31
C HIS A 237 -9.48 2.98 -20.10
N LYS A 238 -9.42 2.06 -21.08
CA LYS A 238 -8.46 0.96 -21.12
C LYS A 238 -7.21 1.42 -21.82
N VAL A 239 -6.08 1.43 -21.13
CA VAL A 239 -4.79 1.71 -21.74
C VAL A 239 -4.43 0.59 -22.71
N THR A 240 -4.09 0.96 -23.94
CA THR A 240 -3.77 0.06 -25.04
C THR A 240 -2.29 0.07 -25.40
N GLY A 241 -1.55 1.11 -25.01
CA GLY A 241 -0.12 1.20 -25.24
C GLY A 241 0.55 2.34 -24.49
N VAL A 242 1.83 2.14 -24.19
CA VAL A 242 2.72 3.18 -23.65
C VAL A 242 4.03 3.12 -24.37
N THR A 243 4.49 4.24 -24.89
CA THR A 243 5.80 4.36 -25.55
C THR A 243 6.59 5.53 -24.95
N SER A 244 7.91 5.44 -24.98
CA SER A 244 8.80 6.53 -24.60
C SER A 244 9.78 6.85 -25.71
N LYS A 245 9.96 8.14 -26.01
CA LYS A 245 10.95 8.62 -26.98
C LYS A 245 11.69 9.83 -26.40
N GLY A 246 12.95 9.62 -26.04
CA GLY A 246 13.73 10.65 -25.35
C GLY A 246 13.14 11.00 -23.97
N LYS A 247 12.64 12.23 -23.82
CA LYS A 247 11.99 12.69 -22.58
C LYS A 247 10.45 12.67 -22.64
N GLU A 248 9.87 12.31 -23.78
CA GLU A 248 8.41 12.27 -23.96
C GLU A 248 7.89 10.84 -23.80
N VAL A 249 6.79 10.69 -23.08
CA VAL A 249 6.00 9.47 -22.97
C VAL A 249 4.65 9.71 -23.62
N THR A 250 4.19 8.76 -24.42
CA THR A 250 2.85 8.75 -25.00
C THR A 250 2.06 7.58 -24.44
N VAL A 251 0.88 7.86 -23.90
CA VAL A 251 -0.07 6.85 -23.40
C VAL A 251 -1.31 6.87 -24.28
N SER A 252 -1.62 5.73 -24.88
CA SER A 252 -2.81 5.52 -25.69
C SER A 252 -3.85 4.74 -24.90
N ALA A 253 -5.10 5.15 -24.97
CA ALA A 253 -6.21 4.46 -24.30
C ALA A 253 -7.50 4.58 -25.11
N ASP A 254 -8.38 3.60 -24.94
CA ASP A 254 -9.71 3.52 -25.57
C ASP A 254 -10.77 3.55 -24.47
N ASN A 255 -11.84 4.32 -24.64
CA ASN A 255 -12.97 4.30 -23.73
C ASN A 255 -13.96 3.16 -24.06
N ASP A 256 -15.01 3.02 -23.26
CA ASP A 256 -16.07 2.01 -23.42
C ASP A 256 -16.92 2.20 -24.71
N LYS A 257 -16.81 3.35 -25.37
CA LYS A 257 -17.44 3.64 -26.66
C LYS A 257 -16.51 3.44 -27.86
N GLY A 258 -15.25 3.04 -27.62
CA GLY A 258 -14.23 2.87 -28.65
C GLY A 258 -13.56 4.17 -29.10
N GLU A 259 -13.80 5.29 -28.41
CA GLU A 259 -13.12 6.54 -28.66
C GLU A 259 -11.68 6.47 -28.14
N LYS A 260 -10.72 6.83 -28.99
CA LYS A 260 -9.30 6.77 -28.69
C LYS A 260 -8.80 8.11 -28.16
N ILE A 261 -7.98 8.04 -27.14
CA ILE A 261 -7.24 9.19 -26.64
C ILE A 261 -5.73 8.91 -26.69
N GLU A 262 -4.97 9.97 -26.85
CA GLU A 262 -3.51 9.95 -26.74
C GLU A 262 -3.08 11.09 -25.82
N LEU A 263 -2.37 10.74 -24.74
CA LEU A 263 -1.84 11.67 -23.78
C LEU A 263 -0.32 11.70 -23.88
N LYS A 264 0.25 12.91 -23.91
CA LYS A 264 1.71 13.13 -23.92
C LYS A 264 2.16 13.77 -22.62
N GLY A 265 3.22 13.24 -22.06
CA GLY A 265 3.84 13.72 -20.81
C GLY A 265 5.33 13.41 -20.78
N ASP A 266 5.98 13.72 -19.68
CA ASP A 266 7.40 13.40 -19.48
C ASP A 266 7.62 12.21 -18.54
N TYR A 267 6.58 11.76 -17.84
CA TYR A 267 6.57 10.52 -17.05
C TYR A 267 5.23 9.79 -17.14
N CYS A 268 5.30 8.46 -17.14
CA CYS A 268 4.14 7.59 -16.99
C CYS A 268 4.32 6.73 -15.73
N LEU A 269 3.45 6.90 -14.74
CA LEU A 269 3.39 6.07 -13.54
C LEU A 269 2.40 4.92 -13.76
N VAL A 270 2.88 3.68 -13.69
CA VAL A 270 2.04 2.48 -13.75
C VAL A 270 1.70 2.04 -12.32
N SER A 271 0.44 2.18 -11.91
CA SER A 271 -0.06 1.92 -10.56
C SER A 271 -1.38 1.15 -10.54
N VAL A 272 -1.48 0.09 -11.36
CA VAL A 272 -2.68 -0.73 -11.58
C VAL A 272 -2.86 -1.86 -10.57
N GLY A 273 -2.22 -1.78 -9.44
CA GLY A 273 -2.32 -2.75 -8.35
C GLY A 273 -1.05 -3.56 -8.13
N ARG A 274 -1.18 -4.55 -7.24
CA ARG A 274 -0.09 -5.41 -6.78
C ARG A 274 -0.52 -6.87 -6.91
N LYS A 275 0.46 -7.77 -7.07
CA LYS A 275 0.25 -9.22 -7.08
C LYS A 275 1.10 -9.91 -6.02
N PRO A 276 0.67 -11.06 -5.48
CA PRO A 276 1.40 -11.79 -4.46
C PRO A 276 2.80 -12.16 -4.95
N TYR A 277 3.77 -12.17 -4.04
CA TYR A 277 5.14 -12.59 -4.34
C TYR A 277 5.36 -14.03 -3.88
N THR A 278 5.13 -14.98 -4.77
CA THR A 278 5.24 -16.43 -4.54
C THR A 278 6.38 -17.08 -5.31
N GLU A 279 7.16 -16.27 -6.07
CA GLU A 279 8.22 -16.77 -6.95
C GLU A 279 9.47 -17.18 -6.16
N ASN A 280 10.14 -18.24 -6.63
CA ASN A 280 11.42 -18.74 -6.10
C ASN A 280 11.39 -19.18 -4.62
N LEU A 281 10.21 -19.48 -4.09
CA LEU A 281 10.07 -19.93 -2.70
C LEU A 281 10.20 -21.45 -2.53
N GLY A 282 10.21 -22.22 -3.63
CA GLY A 282 10.21 -23.70 -3.55
C GLY A 282 8.93 -24.25 -2.93
N LEU A 283 7.78 -23.61 -3.19
CA LEU A 283 6.48 -24.00 -2.62
C LEU A 283 6.08 -25.42 -3.01
N ASP A 284 6.42 -25.84 -4.22
CA ASP A 284 6.24 -27.19 -4.74
C ASP A 284 6.99 -28.25 -3.91
N LYS A 285 8.22 -27.93 -3.50
CA LYS A 285 9.06 -28.81 -2.66
C LYS A 285 8.49 -28.98 -1.25
N ALA A 286 7.81 -27.95 -0.75
CA ALA A 286 7.11 -28.01 0.54
C ALA A 286 5.68 -28.54 0.43
N GLY A 287 5.14 -28.71 -0.80
CA GLY A 287 3.77 -29.14 -1.04
C GLY A 287 2.71 -28.07 -0.82
N VAL A 288 3.11 -26.79 -0.74
CA VAL A 288 2.21 -25.64 -0.51
C VAL A 288 1.43 -25.31 -1.78
N LYS A 289 0.10 -25.18 -1.66
CA LYS A 289 -0.80 -24.90 -2.78
C LYS A 289 -1.06 -23.40 -2.95
N LEU A 290 -1.20 -23.00 -4.19
CA LEU A 290 -1.68 -21.67 -4.58
C LEU A 290 -3.16 -21.73 -4.97
N ASP A 291 -3.87 -20.62 -4.79
CA ASP A 291 -5.21 -20.44 -5.34
C ASP A 291 -5.17 -20.05 -6.83
N GLU A 292 -6.33 -19.90 -7.45
CA GLU A 292 -6.50 -19.56 -8.88
C GLU A 292 -5.90 -18.19 -9.26
N ARG A 293 -5.65 -17.31 -8.26
CA ARG A 293 -5.04 -15.98 -8.44
C ARG A 293 -3.56 -15.96 -8.11
N GLY A 294 -2.94 -17.13 -7.88
CA GLY A 294 -1.52 -17.27 -7.55
C GLY A 294 -1.16 -16.83 -6.13
N ARG A 295 -2.13 -16.76 -5.20
CA ARG A 295 -1.93 -16.48 -3.78
C ARG A 295 -1.76 -17.79 -3.02
N ILE A 296 -1.04 -17.77 -1.91
CA ILE A 296 -0.98 -18.94 -1.03
C ILE A 296 -2.37 -19.17 -0.43
N ALA A 297 -2.90 -20.39 -0.62
CA ALA A 297 -4.18 -20.79 -0.06
C ALA A 297 -4.03 -21.04 1.45
N THR A 298 -4.89 -20.43 2.27
CA THR A 298 -4.93 -20.59 3.72
C THR A 298 -6.35 -20.84 4.21
N ASP A 299 -6.44 -21.52 5.36
CA ASP A 299 -7.68 -21.63 6.13
C ASP A 299 -7.93 -20.37 7.00
N ASP A 300 -8.98 -20.40 7.83
CA ASP A 300 -9.34 -19.29 8.73
C ASP A 300 -8.33 -19.08 9.88
N HIS A 301 -7.40 -20.01 10.07
CA HIS A 301 -6.28 -19.90 11.01
C HIS A 301 -4.97 -19.46 10.32
N LEU A 302 -5.05 -19.00 9.06
CA LEU A 302 -3.92 -18.59 8.23
C LEU A 302 -2.90 -19.70 8.00
N LYS A 303 -3.31 -20.97 8.20
CA LYS A 303 -2.52 -22.16 7.95
C LYS A 303 -2.71 -22.60 6.49
N THR A 304 -1.64 -23.02 5.85
CA THR A 304 -1.70 -23.58 4.49
C THR A 304 -2.24 -25.01 4.53
N ASN A 305 -2.26 -25.69 3.40
CA ASN A 305 -2.53 -27.13 3.34
C ASN A 305 -1.42 -28.01 3.97
N ILE A 306 -0.35 -27.42 4.47
CA ILE A 306 0.75 -28.08 5.17
C ILE A 306 0.73 -27.62 6.63
N ASP A 307 0.60 -28.57 7.56
CA ASP A 307 0.28 -28.32 8.97
C ASP A 307 1.22 -27.37 9.71
N ASN A 308 2.48 -27.32 9.33
CA ASN A 308 3.50 -26.48 9.95
C ASN A 308 3.84 -25.22 9.16
N ILE A 309 3.11 -24.90 8.07
CA ILE A 309 3.37 -23.74 7.23
C ILE A 309 2.15 -22.81 7.24
N TYR A 310 2.38 -21.55 7.61
CA TYR A 310 1.42 -20.45 7.65
C TYR A 310 1.79 -19.40 6.61
N ALA A 311 0.83 -18.58 6.20
CA ALA A 311 1.09 -17.45 5.31
C ALA A 311 0.25 -16.24 5.72
N ILE A 312 0.84 -15.03 5.60
CA ILE A 312 0.23 -13.75 6.05
C ILE A 312 0.52 -12.61 5.08
N GLY A 313 -0.28 -11.56 5.17
CA GLY A 313 -0.10 -10.32 4.42
C GLY A 313 -0.53 -10.42 2.96
N ASP A 314 0.19 -9.70 2.10
CA ASP A 314 -0.19 -9.55 0.69
C ASP A 314 -0.06 -10.85 -0.13
N VAL A 315 0.61 -11.86 0.39
CA VAL A 315 0.82 -13.14 -0.31
C VAL A 315 -0.40 -14.05 -0.27
N ILE A 316 -1.39 -13.74 0.61
CA ILE A 316 -2.66 -14.46 0.77
C ILE A 316 -3.86 -13.64 0.29
N LYS A 317 -5.06 -14.19 0.40
CA LYS A 317 -6.34 -13.51 0.12
C LYS A 317 -6.57 -12.32 1.06
N GLY A 318 -7.22 -11.27 0.56
CA GLY A 318 -7.65 -10.10 1.32
C GLY A 318 -7.01 -8.80 0.85
N ALA A 319 -7.21 -7.73 1.61
CA ALA A 319 -6.66 -6.42 1.32
C ALA A 319 -5.14 -6.41 1.50
N MET A 320 -4.43 -5.74 0.60
CA MET A 320 -2.97 -5.58 0.67
C MET A 320 -2.63 -4.34 1.51
N LEU A 321 -2.77 -4.46 2.84
CA LEU A 321 -2.58 -3.40 3.82
C LEU A 321 -1.56 -3.83 4.89
N ALA A 322 -0.67 -2.91 5.25
CA ALA A 322 0.39 -3.18 6.22
C ALA A 322 -0.16 -3.61 7.58
N HIS A 323 -1.13 -2.87 8.13
CA HIS A 323 -1.74 -3.17 9.42
C HIS A 323 -2.58 -4.45 9.41
N LYS A 324 -3.22 -4.83 8.27
CA LYS A 324 -3.82 -6.17 8.14
C LYS A 324 -2.78 -7.26 8.28
N ALA A 325 -1.62 -7.11 7.63
CA ALA A 325 -0.54 -8.07 7.71
C ALA A 325 0.08 -8.14 9.14
N GLU A 326 0.13 -7.02 9.85
CA GLU A 326 0.58 -6.94 11.25
C GLU A 326 -0.38 -7.71 12.18
N GLU A 327 -1.69 -7.48 12.07
CA GLU A 327 -2.72 -8.22 12.81
C GLU A 327 -2.64 -9.73 12.53
N GLU A 328 -2.49 -10.12 11.27
CA GLU A 328 -2.30 -11.52 10.88
C GLU A 328 -1.02 -12.11 11.48
N GLY A 329 0.05 -11.31 11.57
CA GLY A 329 1.31 -11.71 12.19
C GLY A 329 1.15 -12.01 13.68
N VAL A 330 0.43 -11.16 14.41
CA VAL A 330 0.10 -11.37 15.84
C VAL A 330 -0.80 -12.61 15.98
N PHE A 331 -1.85 -12.69 15.17
CA PHE A 331 -2.80 -13.80 15.17
C PHE A 331 -2.10 -15.16 15.00
N VAL A 332 -1.22 -15.29 14.00
CA VAL A 332 -0.50 -16.55 13.76
C VAL A 332 0.46 -16.89 14.91
N ALA A 333 1.18 -15.89 15.44
CA ALA A 333 2.09 -16.10 16.56
C ALA A 333 1.34 -16.59 17.82
N GLU A 334 0.20 -15.98 18.13
CA GLU A 334 -0.64 -16.36 19.27
C GLU A 334 -1.32 -17.72 19.08
N THR A 335 -1.79 -18.02 17.86
CA THR A 335 -2.31 -19.36 17.50
C THR A 335 -1.24 -20.43 17.68
N MET A 336 -0.01 -20.18 17.25
CA MET A 336 1.12 -21.10 17.42
C MET A 336 1.46 -21.36 18.91
N ALA A 337 1.21 -20.38 19.76
CA ALA A 337 1.38 -20.47 21.23
C ALA A 337 0.18 -21.13 21.95
N GLY A 338 -0.84 -21.58 21.22
CA GLY A 338 -2.03 -22.23 21.77
C GLY A 338 -3.09 -21.27 22.29
N GLN A 339 -3.00 -19.98 21.98
CA GLN A 339 -4.04 -18.99 22.29
C GLN A 339 -5.17 -19.05 21.24
N LYS A 340 -6.24 -18.33 21.48
CA LYS A 340 -7.42 -18.23 20.58
C LYS A 340 -7.65 -16.77 20.15
N PRO A 341 -6.76 -16.20 19.33
CA PRO A 341 -6.91 -14.85 18.83
C PRO A 341 -8.08 -14.77 17.83
N HIS A 342 -8.55 -13.55 17.58
CA HIS A 342 -9.61 -13.28 16.60
C HIS A 342 -9.27 -12.05 15.77
N ILE A 343 -9.50 -12.14 14.46
CA ILE A 343 -9.42 -11.00 13.53
C ILE A 343 -10.79 -10.77 12.91
N ASN A 344 -11.31 -9.54 13.02
CA ASN A 344 -12.46 -9.12 12.24
C ASN A 344 -11.99 -8.29 11.04
N TYR A 345 -11.89 -8.91 9.88
CA TYR A 345 -11.41 -8.26 8.66
C TYR A 345 -12.29 -7.08 8.21
N ASN A 346 -13.58 -7.05 8.62
CA ASN A 346 -14.45 -5.93 8.31
C ASN A 346 -14.11 -4.66 9.14
N LEU A 347 -13.36 -4.81 10.23
CA LEU A 347 -12.92 -3.70 11.08
C LEU A 347 -11.50 -3.20 10.74
N ILE A 348 -10.88 -3.73 9.70
CA ILE A 348 -9.57 -3.24 9.22
C ILE A 348 -9.81 -2.00 8.35
N PRO A 349 -9.33 -0.80 8.78
CA PRO A 349 -9.60 0.43 8.05
C PRO A 349 -8.77 0.52 6.77
N GLY A 350 -9.35 1.13 5.73
CA GLY A 350 -8.64 1.58 4.54
C GLY A 350 -8.41 3.08 4.59
N VAL A 351 -7.22 3.56 4.17
CA VAL A 351 -6.88 4.99 4.18
C VAL A 351 -6.20 5.39 2.87
N VAL A 352 -6.52 6.61 2.39
CA VAL A 352 -5.82 7.29 1.30
C VAL A 352 -5.30 8.61 1.84
N TYR A 353 -3.98 8.80 1.82
CA TYR A 353 -3.31 9.96 2.42
C TYR A 353 -3.15 11.13 1.43
N THR A 354 -4.20 11.39 0.68
CA THR A 354 -4.34 12.64 -0.09
C THR A 354 -4.71 13.80 0.85
N TRP A 355 -4.92 14.99 0.35
CA TRP A 355 -5.58 16.06 1.10
C TRP A 355 -6.77 16.57 0.28
N PRO A 356 -8.00 16.43 0.81
CA PRO A 356 -8.37 15.80 2.09
C PRO A 356 -8.02 14.32 2.13
N GLU A 357 -7.79 13.77 3.34
CA GLU A 357 -7.60 12.34 3.56
C GLU A 357 -8.92 11.57 3.39
N VAL A 358 -8.82 10.29 3.03
CA VAL A 358 -9.98 9.39 2.94
C VAL A 358 -9.76 8.23 3.90
N ALA A 359 -10.74 7.94 4.73
CA ALA A 359 -10.73 6.78 5.62
C ALA A 359 -12.06 6.03 5.57
N SER A 360 -11.99 4.71 5.68
CA SER A 360 -13.15 3.84 5.54
C SER A 360 -12.98 2.58 6.39
N VAL A 361 -14.01 2.18 7.13
CA VAL A 361 -14.05 0.92 7.87
C VAL A 361 -15.47 0.35 7.81
N GLY A 362 -15.58 -0.97 7.80
CA GLY A 362 -16.85 -1.67 7.69
C GLY A 362 -17.34 -1.82 6.24
N TYR A 363 -18.62 -2.11 6.08
CA TYR A 363 -19.25 -2.30 4.79
C TYR A 363 -19.45 -1.00 4.04
N THR A 364 -19.22 -1.00 2.74
CA THR A 364 -19.64 0.10 1.87
C THR A 364 -21.15 0.03 1.61
N GLU A 365 -21.75 1.12 1.19
CA GLU A 365 -23.16 1.16 0.82
C GLU A 365 -23.47 0.19 -0.33
N GLU A 366 -22.56 0.04 -1.29
CA GLU A 366 -22.67 -0.89 -2.40
C GLU A 366 -22.71 -2.34 -1.92
N GLN A 367 -21.83 -2.71 -0.99
CA GLN A 367 -21.81 -4.06 -0.40
C GLN A 367 -23.09 -4.39 0.36
N LEU A 368 -23.62 -3.45 1.12
CA LEU A 368 -24.91 -3.65 1.83
C LEU A 368 -26.07 -3.84 0.85
N LYS A 369 -26.10 -3.07 -0.25
CA LYS A 369 -27.10 -3.24 -1.33
C LYS A 369 -26.98 -4.59 -2.00
N GLU A 370 -25.76 -5.02 -2.32
CA GLU A 370 -25.51 -6.33 -2.95
C GLU A 370 -25.93 -7.49 -2.05
N GLN A 371 -25.72 -7.36 -0.73
CA GLN A 371 -26.13 -8.35 0.28
C GLN A 371 -27.63 -8.29 0.61
N GLY A 372 -28.37 -7.31 0.08
CA GLY A 372 -29.77 -7.10 0.42
C GLY A 372 -30.01 -6.69 1.89
N LYS A 373 -28.98 -6.23 2.58
CA LYS A 373 -29.07 -5.83 3.99
C LYS A 373 -29.75 -4.45 4.12
N LYS A 374 -30.76 -4.36 4.96
CA LYS A 374 -31.44 -3.08 5.25
C LYS A 374 -30.57 -2.21 6.15
N TYR A 375 -30.44 -0.95 5.80
CA TYR A 375 -29.61 -0.01 6.52
C TYR A 375 -30.18 1.42 6.43
N LYS A 376 -29.78 2.27 7.35
CA LYS A 376 -29.98 3.72 7.30
C LYS A 376 -28.63 4.42 7.16
N THR A 377 -28.68 5.60 6.51
CA THR A 377 -27.49 6.41 6.24
C THR A 377 -27.60 7.76 6.90
N GLY A 378 -26.58 8.14 7.68
CA GLY A 378 -26.36 9.51 8.17
C GLY A 378 -25.13 10.12 7.52
N SER A 379 -25.18 11.40 7.16
CA SER A 379 -24.02 12.12 6.63
C SER A 379 -23.93 13.52 7.20
N PHE A 380 -22.70 13.95 7.53
CA PHE A 380 -22.41 15.29 8.00
C PHE A 380 -21.27 15.92 7.22
N PRO A 381 -21.50 17.05 6.51
CA PRO A 381 -20.45 17.69 5.71
C PRO A 381 -19.53 18.56 6.58
N PHE A 382 -18.23 18.53 6.35
CA PHE A 382 -17.25 19.35 7.10
C PHE A 382 -17.49 20.84 6.99
N LYS A 383 -18.06 21.34 5.89
CA LYS A 383 -18.49 22.76 5.75
C LYS A 383 -19.46 23.25 6.85
N ALA A 384 -20.14 22.33 7.54
CA ALA A 384 -21.02 22.63 8.67
C ALA A 384 -20.31 22.57 10.03
N SER A 385 -19.04 22.12 10.06
CA SER A 385 -18.23 22.05 11.28
C SER A 385 -17.53 23.39 11.55
N GLY A 386 -17.71 23.95 12.75
CA GLY A 386 -16.99 25.15 13.18
C GLY A 386 -15.47 24.97 13.18
N ARG A 387 -14.97 23.78 13.58
CA ARG A 387 -13.54 23.47 13.60
C ARG A 387 -12.96 23.43 12.18
N ALA A 388 -13.64 22.78 11.23
CA ALA A 388 -13.23 22.72 9.83
C ALA A 388 -13.20 24.11 9.18
N ARG A 389 -14.15 25.00 9.54
CA ARG A 389 -14.14 26.41 9.10
C ARG A 389 -12.95 27.17 9.68
N ALA A 390 -12.61 26.94 10.95
CA ALA A 390 -11.48 27.61 11.60
C ALA A 390 -10.12 27.21 10.99
N SER A 391 -9.97 25.98 10.52
CA SER A 391 -8.78 25.48 9.79
C SER A 391 -8.82 25.73 8.29
N MET A 392 -9.94 26.24 7.75
CA MET A 392 -10.23 26.43 6.32
C MET A 392 -10.30 25.12 5.51
N ASP A 393 -10.38 23.98 6.17
CA ASP A 393 -10.48 22.64 5.58
C ASP A 393 -11.93 22.15 5.60
N THR A 394 -12.74 22.66 4.66
CA THR A 394 -14.19 22.43 4.67
C THR A 394 -14.68 21.43 3.64
N ASP A 395 -13.80 20.91 2.78
CA ASP A 395 -14.14 19.89 1.80
C ASP A 395 -14.35 18.53 2.49
N GLY A 396 -15.36 17.78 2.03
CA GLY A 396 -15.63 16.42 2.47
C GLY A 396 -16.77 16.27 3.47
N PHE A 397 -16.87 15.05 4.00
CA PHE A 397 -17.97 14.62 4.87
C PHE A 397 -17.61 13.38 5.70
N VAL A 398 -18.39 13.11 6.74
CA VAL A 398 -18.48 11.83 7.43
C VAL A 398 -19.81 11.18 7.06
N LYS A 399 -19.78 9.89 6.68
CA LYS A 399 -20.96 9.06 6.37
C LYS A 399 -20.94 7.84 7.28
N VAL A 400 -22.06 7.56 7.91
CA VAL A 400 -22.27 6.39 8.78
C VAL A 400 -23.40 5.55 8.19
N LEU A 401 -23.17 4.25 8.11
CA LEU A 401 -24.16 3.24 7.74
C LEU A 401 -24.50 2.44 9.00
N ALA A 402 -25.78 2.36 9.34
CA ALA A 402 -26.25 1.60 10.48
C ALA A 402 -27.36 0.62 10.09
N ASP A 403 -27.44 -0.50 10.77
CA ASP A 403 -28.53 -1.48 10.60
C ASP A 403 -29.87 -0.83 10.89
N GLU A 404 -30.88 -1.05 10.04
CA GLU A 404 -32.16 -0.39 10.15
C GLU A 404 -32.91 -0.77 11.42
N ALA A 405 -32.76 -2.00 11.90
CA ALA A 405 -33.49 -2.55 13.04
C ALA A 405 -32.76 -2.40 14.38
N THR A 406 -31.45 -2.56 14.39
CA THR A 406 -30.65 -2.65 15.62
C THR A 406 -29.83 -1.41 15.93
N ASP A 407 -29.70 -0.48 15.00
CA ASP A 407 -28.78 0.68 15.08
C ASP A 407 -27.27 0.30 15.14
N GLU A 408 -26.91 -0.97 14.95
CA GLU A 408 -25.53 -1.39 14.87
C GLU A 408 -24.81 -0.66 13.74
N ILE A 409 -23.64 -0.08 14.02
CA ILE A 409 -22.81 0.58 13.00
C ILE A 409 -22.24 -0.49 12.07
N LEU A 410 -22.59 -0.42 10.79
CA LEU A 410 -22.15 -1.34 9.74
C LEU A 410 -20.94 -0.82 8.96
N GLY A 411 -20.80 0.48 8.84
CA GLY A 411 -19.69 1.12 8.16
C GLY A 411 -19.58 2.61 8.45
N VAL A 412 -18.34 3.10 8.43
CA VAL A 412 -18.02 4.52 8.57
C VAL A 412 -17.06 4.92 7.47
N HIS A 413 -17.42 5.97 6.74
CA HIS A 413 -16.70 6.46 5.56
C HIS A 413 -16.51 7.96 5.70
N MET A 414 -15.27 8.42 5.62
CA MET A 414 -14.96 9.82 5.79
C MET A 414 -13.94 10.31 4.77
N ILE A 415 -14.11 11.54 4.36
CA ILE A 415 -13.15 12.30 3.59
C ILE A 415 -13.08 13.68 4.21
N GLY A 416 -11.90 14.12 4.62
CA GLY A 416 -11.74 15.38 5.32
C GLY A 416 -10.34 15.59 5.87
N PRO A 417 -10.17 16.67 6.67
CA PRO A 417 -8.89 17.00 7.33
C PRO A 417 -8.58 16.05 8.48
#